data_fb0379cb266165d4e1ef6ee7892f83dc
#
_entry.id   fb0379cb266165d4e1ef6ee7892f83dc
#
_cell.length_a   1.000
_cell.length_b   1.000
_cell.length_c   1.000
_cell.angle_alpha   90.00
_cell.angle_beta   90.00
_cell.angle_gamma   90.00
#
_symmetry.space_group_name_H-M   'P 1'
#
loop_
_entity.id
_entity.type
_entity.pdbx_description
1 polymer ?
#
loop_
_entity_poly.entity_id
_entity_poly.type
_entity_poly.pdbx_seq_one_letter_code
_entity_poly.pdbx_strand_id
1 'polypeptide(L)'
;LVIAANEPCPQPQTAEHFTALQIIGIRNVIIVQNKVDVVTKERALKNYEEIKKMVERTFAEDAPIIPVSALKGANIDALLTAIQERIPTPERDPSKPALMYVARSFDVNKPGTPPDKLVGGVVGGSLIQGVLRVGEDIVILPGAKIKSPTGKITYEPLRTKIVSLRFSDIQVEEARPGGLLAIGTELDPSITKADNLVGNVVTKDEKRVEVVSNLRIRYSLLERVVGVKELLKVEPIRIREQIVLTIGTAITLGVVTNISKDTMEVELKSPVAIIGEDRVAISRQVLGRWRLIGWGIVD
;
A
#
# COMPACT_ATOMS: atom_id res chain seq x y z
N LEU A 1 7.26 11.76 7.47
CA LEU A 1 7.39 12.50 6.21
C LEU A 1 8.74 13.21 6.18
N VAL A 2 9.58 12.95 5.14
CA VAL A 2 10.92 13.56 5.02
C VAL A 2 10.88 14.66 3.97
N ILE A 3 11.38 15.83 4.33
CA ILE A 3 11.44 17.04 3.49
C ILE A 3 12.88 17.56 3.48
N ALA A 4 13.39 17.90 2.32
CA ALA A 4 14.74 18.42 2.19
C ALA A 4 14.80 19.93 2.44
N ALA A 5 15.66 20.40 3.34
CA ALA A 5 15.77 21.80 3.73
C ALA A 5 16.23 22.74 2.58
N ASN A 6 16.93 22.18 1.60
CA ASN A 6 17.44 22.92 0.44
C ASN A 6 16.39 23.14 -0.65
N GLU A 7 15.21 22.52 -0.54
CA GLU A 7 14.13 22.61 -1.53
C GLU A 7 12.93 23.39 -1.00
N PRO A 8 12.16 24.09 -1.85
CA PRO A 8 10.89 24.69 -1.42
C PRO A 8 9.89 23.62 -0.95
N CYS A 9 9.05 23.93 0.04
CA CYS A 9 8.03 23.04 0.56
C CYS A 9 6.63 23.65 0.35
N PRO A 10 5.64 22.84 -0.13
CA PRO A 10 5.78 21.44 -0.58
C PRO A 10 6.29 21.32 -2.02
N GLN A 11 7.06 20.27 -2.29
CA GLN A 11 7.25 19.78 -3.65
C GLN A 11 6.00 19.01 -4.11
N PRO A 12 5.74 18.87 -5.44
CA PRO A 12 4.57 18.13 -5.94
C PRO A 12 4.45 16.72 -5.38
N GLN A 13 5.56 15.97 -5.29
CA GLN A 13 5.57 14.63 -4.71
C GLN A 13 5.32 14.64 -3.20
N THR A 14 5.84 15.64 -2.48
CA THR A 14 5.58 15.80 -1.04
C THR A 14 4.10 16.02 -0.78
N ALA A 15 3.44 16.87 -1.56
CA ALA A 15 2.02 17.12 -1.46
C ALA A 15 1.18 15.86 -1.77
N GLU A 16 1.60 15.06 -2.79
CA GLU A 16 0.95 13.80 -3.16
C GLU A 16 1.05 12.79 -2.00
N HIS A 17 2.24 12.57 -1.46
CA HIS A 17 2.45 11.66 -0.32
C HIS A 17 1.69 12.13 0.93
N PHE A 18 1.69 13.43 1.22
CA PHE A 18 0.96 13.99 2.35
C PHE A 18 -0.55 13.75 2.24
N THR A 19 -1.10 13.98 1.05
CA THR A 19 -2.51 13.69 0.77
C THR A 19 -2.81 12.19 0.88
N ALA A 20 -1.91 11.32 0.41
CA ALA A 20 -2.05 9.87 0.56
C ALA A 20 -2.10 9.44 2.03
N LEU A 21 -1.23 10.00 2.90
CA LEU A 21 -1.28 9.73 4.34
C LEU A 21 -2.63 10.14 4.97
N GLN A 22 -3.19 11.27 4.55
CA GLN A 22 -4.50 11.73 4.98
C GLN A 22 -5.62 10.76 4.56
N ILE A 23 -5.59 10.30 3.32
CA ILE A 23 -6.58 9.35 2.76
C ILE A 23 -6.53 8.01 3.51
N ILE A 24 -5.33 7.49 3.75
CA ILE A 24 -5.13 6.24 4.50
C ILE A 24 -5.57 6.40 5.97
N GLY A 25 -5.70 7.65 6.44
CA GLY A 25 -6.13 7.97 7.81
C GLY A 25 -5.01 7.82 8.83
N ILE A 26 -3.76 8.01 8.41
CA ILE A 26 -2.62 8.10 9.31
C ILE A 26 -2.80 9.35 10.18
N ARG A 27 -2.70 9.20 11.49
CA ARG A 27 -2.82 10.31 12.45
C ARG A 27 -1.50 10.65 13.12
N ASN A 28 -0.64 9.65 13.31
CA ASN A 28 0.65 9.83 13.95
C ASN A 28 1.71 10.10 12.88
N VAL A 29 2.11 11.35 12.73
CA VAL A 29 3.08 11.82 11.73
C VAL A 29 4.20 12.56 12.42
N ILE A 30 5.41 12.31 11.99
CA ILE A 30 6.61 13.09 12.31
C ILE A 30 7.15 13.66 11.00
N ILE A 31 7.48 14.94 11.01
CA ILE A 31 8.08 15.62 9.86
C ILE A 31 9.57 15.77 10.11
N VAL A 32 10.35 15.27 9.17
CA VAL A 32 11.82 15.33 9.24
C VAL A 32 12.31 16.35 8.22
N GLN A 33 12.85 17.44 8.71
CA GLN A 33 13.55 18.44 7.90
C GLN A 33 15.00 18.00 7.73
N ASN A 34 15.27 17.25 6.65
CA ASN A 34 16.60 16.66 6.40
C ASN A 34 17.50 17.60 5.59
N LYS A 35 18.80 17.29 5.55
CA LYS A 35 19.84 18.03 4.83
C LYS A 35 20.10 19.45 5.39
N VAL A 36 19.94 19.64 6.69
CA VAL A 36 20.19 20.96 7.31
C VAL A 36 21.67 21.36 7.27
N ASP A 37 22.56 20.39 7.04
CA ASP A 37 24.01 20.60 6.91
C ASP A 37 24.46 21.25 5.59
N VAL A 38 23.60 21.24 4.56
CA VAL A 38 23.94 21.81 3.24
C VAL A 38 23.28 23.16 2.96
N VAL A 39 22.62 23.75 3.97
CA VAL A 39 21.93 25.05 3.84
C VAL A 39 22.37 26.02 4.92
N THR A 40 22.15 27.32 4.70
CA THR A 40 22.33 28.34 5.73
C THR A 40 21.22 28.27 6.77
N LYS A 41 21.44 28.81 7.95
CA LYS A 41 20.45 28.91 9.02
C LYS A 41 19.16 29.59 8.54
N GLU A 42 19.29 30.67 7.80
CA GLU A 42 18.17 31.46 7.24
C GLU A 42 17.33 30.60 6.29
N ARG A 43 17.98 29.81 5.42
CA ARG A 43 17.28 28.90 4.51
C ARG A 43 16.57 27.77 5.27
N ALA A 44 17.20 27.20 6.29
CA ALA A 44 16.59 26.16 7.13
C ALA A 44 15.34 26.72 7.85
N LEU A 45 15.42 27.92 8.45
CA LEU A 45 14.28 28.56 9.10
C LEU A 45 13.15 28.87 8.11
N LYS A 46 13.47 29.39 6.93
CA LYS A 46 12.47 29.62 5.89
C LYS A 46 11.74 28.33 5.47
N ASN A 47 12.49 27.24 5.27
CA ASN A 47 11.91 25.95 4.95
C ASN A 47 11.05 25.41 6.10
N TYR A 48 11.44 25.61 7.35
CA TYR A 48 10.64 25.27 8.53
C TYR A 48 9.27 25.98 8.51
N GLU A 49 9.24 27.28 8.20
CA GLU A 49 7.99 28.04 8.07
C GLU A 49 7.15 27.57 6.87
N GLU A 50 7.79 27.22 5.74
CA GLU A 50 7.11 26.60 4.60
C GLU A 50 6.43 25.28 5.01
N ILE A 51 7.10 24.44 5.82
CA ILE A 51 6.55 23.18 6.34
C ILE A 51 5.37 23.47 7.29
N LYS A 52 5.51 24.39 8.23
CA LYS A 52 4.42 24.79 9.14
C LYS A 52 3.18 25.20 8.39
N LYS A 53 3.34 26.05 7.35
CA LYS A 53 2.23 26.49 6.51
C LYS A 53 1.59 25.34 5.73
N MET A 54 2.36 24.33 5.31
CA MET A 54 1.83 23.15 4.61
C MET A 54 0.92 22.31 5.51
N VAL A 55 1.25 22.18 6.80
CA VAL A 55 0.49 21.33 7.73
C VAL A 55 -0.60 22.07 8.50
N GLU A 56 -0.64 23.38 8.42
CA GLU A 56 -1.65 24.23 9.09
C GLU A 56 -3.07 23.78 8.72
N ARG A 57 -3.95 23.62 9.71
CA ARG A 57 -5.34 23.14 9.58
C ARG A 57 -5.48 21.77 8.91
N THR A 58 -4.45 20.93 9.05
CA THR A 58 -4.49 19.55 8.55
C THR A 58 -4.39 18.55 9.71
N PHE A 59 -4.49 17.26 9.40
CA PHE A 59 -4.29 16.17 10.37
C PHE A 59 -2.89 16.13 11.01
N ALA A 60 -1.92 16.83 10.44
CA ALA A 60 -0.53 16.88 10.88
C ALA A 60 -0.12 18.24 11.48
N GLU A 61 -1.08 19.09 11.87
CA GLU A 61 -0.82 20.43 12.44
C GLU A 61 0.06 20.35 13.68
N ASP A 62 -0.19 19.36 14.55
CA ASP A 62 0.58 19.15 15.79
C ASP A 62 1.78 18.19 15.61
N ALA A 63 2.12 17.84 14.38
CA ALA A 63 3.24 16.95 14.11
C ALA A 63 4.57 17.61 14.45
N PRO A 64 5.47 16.96 15.21
CA PRO A 64 6.79 17.51 15.46
C PRO A 64 7.58 17.62 14.16
N ILE A 65 8.24 18.76 13.98
CA ILE A 65 9.16 19.02 12.86
C ILE A 65 10.58 18.92 13.42
N ILE A 66 11.35 17.92 13.00
CA ILE A 66 12.68 17.62 13.52
C ILE A 66 13.73 17.91 12.45
N PRO A 67 14.58 18.94 12.68
CA PRO A 67 15.68 19.22 11.77
C PRO A 67 16.79 18.19 11.97
N VAL A 68 17.21 17.53 10.88
CA VAL A 68 18.27 16.51 10.93
C VAL A 68 19.27 16.66 9.79
N SER A 69 20.46 16.11 9.99
CA SER A 69 21.35 15.73 8.91
C SER A 69 21.60 14.22 8.98
N ALA A 70 20.94 13.48 8.11
CA ALA A 70 21.16 12.03 8.04
C ALA A 70 22.61 11.70 7.67
N LEU A 71 23.25 12.52 6.82
CA LEU A 71 24.65 12.34 6.40
C LEU A 71 25.64 12.53 7.58
N LYS A 72 25.36 13.50 8.47
CA LYS A 72 26.24 13.82 9.60
C LYS A 72 25.79 13.17 10.91
N GLY A 73 24.67 12.45 10.92
CA GLY A 73 24.09 11.87 12.13
C GLY A 73 23.49 12.90 13.10
N ALA A 74 23.36 14.16 12.70
CA ALA A 74 22.86 15.22 13.60
C ALA A 74 21.35 15.07 13.87
N ASN A 75 20.97 15.13 15.16
CA ASN A 75 19.59 14.99 15.68
C ASN A 75 18.89 13.67 15.33
N ILE A 76 19.62 12.62 15.01
CA ILE A 76 19.03 11.29 14.77
C ILE A 76 18.48 10.70 16.05
N ASP A 77 19.14 10.93 17.19
CA ASP A 77 18.66 10.56 18.53
C ASP A 77 17.30 11.21 18.85
N ALA A 78 17.15 12.52 18.60
CA ALA A 78 15.89 13.22 18.76
C ALA A 78 14.78 12.65 17.86
N LEU A 79 15.11 12.28 16.62
CA LEU A 79 14.16 11.62 15.71
C LEU A 79 13.73 10.25 16.25
N LEU A 80 14.66 9.44 16.74
CA LEU A 80 14.35 8.12 17.29
C LEU A 80 13.47 8.23 18.54
N THR A 81 13.76 9.19 19.42
CA THR A 81 12.94 9.48 20.60
C THR A 81 11.51 9.87 20.18
N ALA A 82 11.37 10.79 19.22
CA ALA A 82 10.06 11.21 18.74
C ALA A 82 9.27 10.06 18.09
N ILE A 83 9.93 9.17 17.35
CA ILE A 83 9.28 7.97 16.79
C ILE A 83 8.73 7.10 17.92
N GLN A 84 9.52 6.85 18.95
CA GLN A 84 9.11 5.99 20.06
C GLN A 84 7.98 6.58 20.89
N GLU A 85 7.95 7.90 21.08
CA GLU A 85 6.94 8.59 21.88
C GLU A 85 5.64 8.84 21.10
N ARG A 86 5.73 9.14 19.80
CA ARG A 86 4.59 9.60 18.99
C ARG A 86 3.96 8.56 18.09
N ILE A 87 4.67 7.47 17.79
CA ILE A 87 4.17 6.40 16.93
C ILE A 87 4.03 5.11 17.76
N PRO A 88 2.89 4.92 18.44
CA PRO A 88 2.65 3.72 19.23
C PRO A 88 2.62 2.49 18.30
N THR A 89 3.13 1.38 18.80
CA THR A 89 2.99 0.08 18.14
C THR A 89 1.51 -0.26 18.03
N PRO A 90 0.97 -0.50 16.81
CA PRO A 90 -0.43 -0.86 16.65
C PRO A 90 -0.77 -2.16 17.40
N GLU A 91 -1.85 -2.16 18.15
CA GLU A 91 -2.39 -3.39 18.69
C GLU A 91 -2.92 -4.26 17.56
N ARG A 92 -2.42 -5.47 17.46
CA ARG A 92 -2.81 -6.46 16.47
C ARG A 92 -3.41 -7.66 17.19
N ASP A 93 -4.55 -8.14 16.71
CA ASP A 93 -5.25 -9.26 17.33
C ASP A 93 -4.73 -10.61 16.79
N PRO A 94 -3.95 -11.36 17.57
CA PRO A 94 -3.42 -12.66 17.15
C PRO A 94 -4.49 -13.78 17.19
N SER A 95 -5.63 -13.56 17.83
CA SER A 95 -6.71 -14.55 17.93
C SER A 95 -7.58 -14.61 16.68
N LYS A 96 -7.57 -13.56 15.87
CA LYS A 96 -8.30 -13.52 14.59
C LYS A 96 -7.67 -14.45 13.56
N PRO A 97 -8.42 -14.93 12.56
CA PRO A 97 -7.84 -15.62 11.42
C PRO A 97 -6.76 -14.79 10.76
N ALA A 98 -5.66 -15.44 10.40
CA ALA A 98 -4.53 -14.76 9.77
C ALA A 98 -4.92 -14.09 8.46
N LEU A 99 -4.42 -12.87 8.25
CA LEU A 99 -4.66 -12.04 7.08
C LEU A 99 -3.40 -11.29 6.71
N MET A 100 -2.92 -11.48 5.48
CA MET A 100 -1.72 -10.81 4.95
C MET A 100 -2.00 -10.25 3.56
N TYR A 101 -1.70 -8.98 3.33
CA TYR A 101 -1.66 -8.40 1.99
C TYR A 101 -0.35 -8.75 1.30
N VAL A 102 -0.43 -9.29 0.08
CA VAL A 102 0.73 -9.64 -0.74
C VAL A 102 1.26 -8.39 -1.44
N ALA A 103 2.43 -7.94 -1.04
CA ALA A 103 3.13 -6.79 -1.63
C ALA A 103 4.19 -7.22 -2.65
N ARG A 104 4.70 -8.44 -2.56
CA ARG A 104 5.69 -9.04 -3.46
C ARG A 104 5.41 -10.51 -3.68
N SER A 105 5.78 -11.02 -4.86
CA SER A 105 5.89 -12.47 -5.06
C SER A 105 7.03 -12.78 -6.03
N PHE A 106 7.76 -13.85 -5.77
CA PHE A 106 8.97 -14.16 -6.53
C PHE A 106 9.34 -15.65 -6.50
N ASP A 107 10.11 -16.03 -7.50
CA ASP A 107 10.82 -17.29 -7.57
C ASP A 107 12.23 -17.09 -7.00
N VAL A 108 12.60 -17.91 -6.03
CA VAL A 108 13.93 -17.86 -5.38
C VAL A 108 14.94 -18.85 -5.97
N ASN A 109 14.51 -19.64 -6.95
CA ASN A 109 15.37 -20.63 -7.58
C ASN A 109 16.38 -19.96 -8.51
N LYS A 110 17.61 -20.44 -8.50
CA LYS A 110 18.63 -19.96 -9.43
C LYS A 110 18.36 -20.52 -10.83
N PRO A 111 18.67 -19.76 -11.89
CA PRO A 111 18.60 -20.29 -13.25
C PRO A 111 19.39 -21.59 -13.39
N GLY A 112 18.77 -22.61 -14.00
CA GLY A 112 19.40 -23.93 -14.18
C GLY A 112 19.23 -24.86 -12.99
N THR A 113 18.47 -24.53 -11.95
CA THR A 113 18.11 -25.44 -10.87
C THR A 113 17.34 -26.63 -11.45
N PRO A 114 17.78 -27.91 -11.20
CA PRO A 114 17.05 -29.08 -11.65
C PRO A 114 15.63 -29.14 -11.07
N PRO A 115 14.64 -29.71 -11.80
CA PRO A 115 13.23 -29.73 -11.36
C PRO A 115 13.01 -30.40 -10.00
N ASP A 116 13.77 -31.43 -9.66
CA ASP A 116 13.71 -32.14 -8.39
C ASP A 116 14.29 -31.35 -7.20
N LYS A 117 14.99 -30.24 -7.47
CA LYS A 117 15.60 -29.36 -6.46
C LYS A 117 14.91 -27.99 -6.38
N LEU A 118 13.85 -27.78 -7.15
CA LEU A 118 13.10 -26.54 -7.08
C LEU A 118 12.42 -26.42 -5.72
N VAL A 119 12.57 -25.27 -5.12
CA VAL A 119 11.76 -24.85 -3.97
C VAL A 119 10.53 -24.09 -4.47
N GLY A 120 9.43 -24.19 -3.74
CA GLY A 120 8.19 -23.55 -4.11
C GLY A 120 8.28 -22.03 -4.13
N GLY A 121 7.28 -21.40 -4.74
CA GLY A 121 7.21 -19.96 -4.87
C GLY A 121 7.05 -19.25 -3.54
N VAL A 122 7.47 -17.98 -3.49
CA VAL A 122 7.44 -17.16 -2.28
C VAL A 122 6.48 -15.99 -2.45
N VAL A 123 5.67 -15.70 -1.42
CA VAL A 123 4.87 -14.49 -1.30
C VAL A 123 5.32 -13.67 -0.11
N GLY A 124 5.47 -12.37 -0.31
CA GLY A 124 5.92 -11.43 0.71
C GLY A 124 4.91 -10.33 0.96
N GLY A 125 4.76 -9.92 2.22
CA GLY A 125 3.80 -8.88 2.55
C GLY A 125 3.72 -8.55 4.02
N SER A 126 2.64 -7.91 4.43
CA SER A 126 2.39 -7.51 5.81
C SER A 126 1.27 -8.34 6.43
N LEU A 127 1.61 -9.14 7.42
CA LEU A 127 0.61 -9.83 8.25
C LEU A 127 -0.06 -8.79 9.15
N ILE A 128 -1.35 -8.56 8.97
CA ILE A 128 -2.08 -7.50 9.67
C ILE A 128 -2.86 -8.00 10.89
N GLN A 129 -3.20 -9.28 10.92
CA GLN A 129 -3.84 -9.95 12.06
C GLN A 129 -3.59 -11.45 12.04
N GLY A 130 -3.89 -12.11 13.16
CA GLY A 130 -3.77 -13.55 13.32
C GLY A 130 -2.32 -14.03 13.42
N VAL A 131 -2.15 -15.33 13.34
CA VAL A 131 -0.83 -16.02 13.45
C VAL A 131 -0.71 -17.04 12.33
N LEU A 132 0.47 -17.12 11.73
CA LEU A 132 0.83 -18.14 10.74
C LEU A 132 1.96 -19.01 11.28
N ARG A 133 1.87 -20.34 11.03
CA ARG A 133 2.89 -21.31 11.41
C ARG A 133 3.34 -22.14 10.21
N VAL A 134 4.58 -22.58 10.25
CA VAL A 134 5.09 -23.55 9.28
C VAL A 134 4.24 -24.83 9.32
N GLY A 135 3.91 -25.37 8.16
CA GLY A 135 3.05 -26.55 8.00
C GLY A 135 1.55 -26.27 7.93
N GLU A 136 1.10 -25.05 8.19
CA GLU A 136 -0.32 -24.70 8.07
C GLU A 136 -0.76 -24.49 6.61
N ASP A 137 -2.04 -24.80 6.35
CA ASP A 137 -2.68 -24.53 5.07
C ASP A 137 -3.16 -23.10 4.98
N ILE A 138 -2.96 -22.48 3.83
CA ILE A 138 -3.37 -21.11 3.50
C ILE A 138 -4.05 -21.05 2.13
N VAL A 139 -4.86 -20.01 1.96
CA VAL A 139 -5.50 -19.66 0.68
C VAL A 139 -5.05 -18.27 0.25
N ILE A 140 -4.74 -18.12 -1.02
CA ILE A 140 -4.36 -16.85 -1.65
C ILE A 140 -5.47 -16.44 -2.61
N LEU A 141 -6.06 -15.26 -2.40
CA LEU A 141 -7.23 -14.73 -3.11
C LEU A 141 -6.94 -13.37 -3.73
N PRO A 142 -7.47 -13.07 -4.92
CA PRO A 142 -8.31 -13.88 -5.81
C PRO A 142 -7.59 -15.09 -6.44
N GLY A 143 -6.27 -15.20 -6.33
CA GLY A 143 -5.47 -16.33 -6.76
C GLY A 143 -4.79 -16.13 -8.11
N ALA A 144 -4.57 -17.22 -8.84
CA ALA A 144 -3.87 -17.21 -10.11
C ALA A 144 -4.80 -16.76 -11.26
N LYS A 145 -4.25 -15.92 -12.12
CA LYS A 145 -4.89 -15.53 -13.37
C LYS A 145 -4.71 -16.62 -14.42
N ILE A 146 -5.81 -17.24 -14.84
CA ILE A 146 -5.82 -18.30 -15.84
C ILE A 146 -6.46 -17.78 -17.12
N LYS A 147 -5.77 -17.98 -18.23
CA LYS A 147 -6.30 -17.66 -19.57
C LYS A 147 -6.75 -18.93 -20.24
N SER A 148 -8.06 -19.05 -20.51
CA SER A 148 -8.61 -20.18 -21.24
C SER A 148 -8.16 -20.16 -22.72
N PRO A 149 -8.25 -21.29 -23.44
CA PRO A 149 -7.97 -21.34 -24.88
C PRO A 149 -8.85 -20.37 -25.69
N THR A 150 -10.04 -20.03 -25.21
CA THR A 150 -10.97 -19.07 -25.82
C THR A 150 -10.61 -17.60 -25.53
N GLY A 151 -9.52 -17.36 -24.77
CA GLY A 151 -9.07 -16.02 -24.37
C GLY A 151 -9.76 -15.44 -23.14
N LYS A 152 -10.74 -16.16 -22.55
CA LYS A 152 -11.40 -15.73 -21.30
C LYS A 152 -10.42 -15.81 -20.15
N ILE A 153 -10.36 -14.75 -19.36
CA ILE A 153 -9.54 -14.69 -18.13
C ILE A 153 -10.42 -15.03 -16.95
N THR A 154 -9.99 -15.98 -16.15
CA THR A 154 -10.57 -16.35 -14.85
C THR A 154 -9.50 -16.26 -13.77
N TYR A 155 -9.93 -16.22 -12.53
CA TYR A 155 -9.05 -16.23 -11.36
C TYR A 155 -9.42 -17.44 -10.52
N GLU A 156 -8.43 -18.18 -10.08
CA GLU A 156 -8.63 -19.37 -9.26
C GLU A 156 -7.88 -19.23 -7.94
N PRO A 157 -8.57 -19.42 -6.78
CA PRO A 157 -7.94 -19.44 -5.48
C PRO A 157 -6.77 -20.42 -5.44
N LEU A 158 -5.65 -19.99 -4.89
CA LEU A 158 -4.48 -20.85 -4.70
C LEU A 158 -4.47 -21.38 -3.28
N ARG A 159 -4.57 -22.70 -3.13
CA ARG A 159 -4.46 -23.39 -1.85
C ARG A 159 -3.09 -24.00 -1.73
N THR A 160 -2.39 -23.76 -0.65
CA THR A 160 -1.00 -24.21 -0.48
C THR A 160 -0.66 -24.32 0.99
N LYS A 161 0.46 -24.95 1.28
CA LYS A 161 1.02 -25.10 2.62
C LYS A 161 2.19 -24.13 2.82
N ILE A 162 2.32 -23.64 4.05
CA ILE A 162 3.48 -22.85 4.48
C ILE A 162 4.67 -23.78 4.69
N VAL A 163 5.70 -23.61 3.86
CA VAL A 163 6.96 -24.39 3.95
C VAL A 163 7.97 -23.69 4.84
N SER A 164 7.99 -22.35 4.80
CA SER A 164 8.90 -21.54 5.61
C SER A 164 8.35 -20.15 5.84
N LEU A 165 8.76 -19.53 6.95
CA LEU A 165 8.46 -18.16 7.31
C LEU A 165 9.74 -17.39 7.59
N ARG A 166 9.87 -16.16 7.04
CA ARG A 166 11.06 -15.34 7.24
C ARG A 166 10.70 -13.88 7.47
N PHE A 167 11.35 -13.27 8.46
CA PHE A 167 11.43 -11.82 8.61
C PHE A 167 12.86 -11.40 8.25
N SER A 168 13.06 -10.72 7.12
CA SER A 168 14.39 -10.48 6.55
C SER A 168 15.18 -11.78 6.43
N ASP A 169 16.33 -11.89 7.06
CA ASP A 169 17.20 -13.08 7.02
C ASP A 169 16.89 -14.11 8.14
N ILE A 170 15.95 -13.80 9.02
CA ILE A 170 15.61 -14.64 10.18
C ILE A 170 14.48 -15.59 9.80
N GLN A 171 14.73 -16.90 9.87
CA GLN A 171 13.72 -17.92 9.75
C GLN A 171 13.01 -18.11 11.10
N VAL A 172 11.68 -18.26 11.04
CA VAL A 172 10.84 -18.47 12.22
C VAL A 172 9.84 -19.59 11.99
N GLU A 173 9.40 -20.26 13.05
CA GLU A 173 8.36 -21.30 13.00
C GLU A 173 6.96 -20.70 13.12
N GLU A 174 6.84 -19.53 13.74
CA GLU A 174 5.60 -18.78 13.95
C GLU A 174 5.81 -17.32 13.57
N ALA A 175 4.87 -16.75 12.80
CA ALA A 175 4.82 -15.35 12.46
C ALA A 175 3.59 -14.67 13.07
N ARG A 176 3.82 -13.55 13.73
CA ARG A 176 2.81 -12.64 14.28
C ARG A 176 2.78 -11.34 13.50
N PRO A 177 1.70 -10.54 13.59
CA PRO A 177 1.62 -9.25 12.93
C PRO A 177 2.78 -8.33 13.30
N GLY A 178 3.42 -7.76 12.28
CA GLY A 178 4.55 -6.83 12.40
C GLY A 178 5.63 -7.11 11.37
N GLY A 179 6.22 -6.06 10.80
CA GLY A 179 7.27 -6.16 9.79
C GLY A 179 6.81 -6.73 8.43
N LEU A 180 7.78 -7.02 7.59
CA LEU A 180 7.58 -7.66 6.29
C LEU A 180 7.87 -9.16 6.43
N LEU A 181 6.87 -9.97 6.16
CA LEU A 181 6.93 -11.43 6.23
C LEU A 181 7.06 -12.02 4.82
N ALA A 182 7.98 -12.95 4.65
CA ALA A 182 8.06 -13.81 3.47
C ALA A 182 7.57 -15.23 3.83
N ILE A 183 6.66 -15.76 3.03
CA ILE A 183 6.08 -17.10 3.14
C ILE A 183 6.57 -17.93 1.97
N GLY A 184 7.38 -18.94 2.23
CA GLY A 184 7.69 -19.99 1.28
C GLY A 184 6.51 -20.97 1.21
N THR A 185 6.11 -21.32 0.00
CA THR A 185 4.93 -22.15 -0.27
C THR A 185 5.29 -23.40 -1.08
N GLU A 186 4.33 -24.31 -1.26
CA GLU A 186 4.45 -25.46 -2.19
C GLU A 186 4.01 -25.09 -3.62
N LEU A 187 3.66 -23.84 -3.89
CA LEU A 187 3.23 -23.40 -5.22
C LEU A 187 4.37 -23.55 -6.24
N ASP A 188 4.02 -23.88 -7.48
CA ASP A 188 4.95 -23.80 -8.60
C ASP A 188 5.59 -22.38 -8.65
N PRO A 189 6.93 -22.27 -8.68
CA PRO A 189 7.61 -20.98 -8.69
C PRO A 189 7.18 -20.07 -9.84
N SER A 190 6.74 -20.62 -10.96
CA SER A 190 6.26 -19.85 -12.11
C SER A 190 5.02 -19.00 -11.80
N ILE A 191 4.21 -19.44 -10.83
CA ILE A 191 2.99 -18.72 -10.39
C ILE A 191 3.37 -17.45 -9.62
N THR A 192 4.44 -17.48 -8.83
CA THR A 192 4.88 -16.36 -7.99
C THR A 192 5.89 -15.44 -8.66
N LYS A 193 6.44 -15.85 -9.80
CA LYS A 193 7.47 -15.12 -10.54
C LYS A 193 7.00 -13.72 -10.94
N ALA A 194 7.91 -12.75 -10.90
CA ALA A 194 7.72 -11.38 -11.39
C ALA A 194 6.50 -10.66 -10.77
N ASP A 195 6.30 -10.82 -9.47
CA ASP A 195 5.22 -10.18 -8.72
C ASP A 195 3.79 -10.52 -9.19
N ASN A 196 3.60 -11.68 -9.82
CA ASN A 196 2.30 -12.11 -10.37
C ASN A 196 1.17 -12.20 -9.33
N LEU A 197 1.51 -12.36 -8.05
CA LEU A 197 0.53 -12.45 -6.96
C LEU A 197 0.42 -11.16 -6.13
N VAL A 198 1.04 -10.06 -6.55
CA VAL A 198 0.84 -8.77 -5.89
C VAL A 198 -0.61 -8.35 -5.98
N GLY A 199 -1.16 -7.80 -4.91
CA GLY A 199 -2.56 -7.44 -4.80
C GLY A 199 -3.47 -8.56 -4.30
N ASN A 200 -2.93 -9.75 -4.09
CA ASN A 200 -3.66 -10.82 -3.44
C ASN A 200 -3.66 -10.68 -1.91
N VAL A 201 -4.52 -11.45 -1.29
CA VAL A 201 -4.63 -11.62 0.16
C VAL A 201 -4.38 -13.06 0.53
N VAL A 202 -3.51 -13.29 1.51
CA VAL A 202 -3.31 -14.60 2.14
C VAL A 202 -4.18 -14.69 3.39
N THR A 203 -4.94 -15.77 3.51
CA THR A 203 -5.79 -16.03 4.68
C THR A 203 -5.85 -17.51 5.04
N LYS A 204 -6.25 -17.81 6.29
CA LYS A 204 -6.64 -19.15 6.76
C LYS A 204 -8.16 -19.34 6.73
N ASP A 205 -8.92 -18.25 6.58
CA ASP A 205 -10.38 -18.27 6.54
C ASP A 205 -10.88 -17.52 5.30
N GLU A 206 -11.07 -18.27 4.23
CA GLU A 206 -11.49 -17.72 2.94
C GLU A 206 -12.88 -17.06 2.99
N LYS A 207 -13.76 -17.45 3.96
CA LYS A 207 -15.10 -16.89 4.09
C LYS A 207 -15.11 -15.42 4.53
N ARG A 208 -13.99 -14.92 5.02
CA ARG A 208 -13.82 -13.53 5.45
C ARG A 208 -13.29 -12.61 4.34
N VAL A 209 -12.95 -13.18 3.20
CA VAL A 209 -12.40 -12.43 2.06
C VAL A 209 -13.35 -12.60 0.90
N GLU A 210 -13.93 -11.52 0.44
CA GLU A 210 -14.81 -11.53 -0.71
C GLU A 210 -14.00 -11.18 -1.98
N VAL A 211 -14.18 -11.97 -3.04
CA VAL A 211 -13.57 -11.71 -4.35
C VAL A 211 -14.61 -11.11 -5.25
N VAL A 212 -14.43 -9.86 -5.64
CA VAL A 212 -15.42 -9.08 -6.37
C VAL A 212 -14.87 -8.54 -7.69
N SER A 213 -15.73 -8.51 -8.72
CA SER A 213 -15.48 -7.88 -10.02
C SER A 213 -16.26 -6.58 -10.20
N ASN A 214 -17.17 -6.27 -9.27
CA ASN A 214 -17.91 -5.03 -9.23
C ASN A 214 -17.80 -4.45 -7.82
N LEU A 215 -17.54 -3.16 -7.74
CA LEU A 215 -17.44 -2.45 -6.47
C LEU A 215 -18.48 -1.34 -6.42
N ARG A 216 -19.12 -1.22 -5.27
CA ARG A 216 -19.84 -0.03 -4.87
C ARG A 216 -18.97 0.74 -3.88
N ILE A 217 -18.71 2.00 -4.19
CA ILE A 217 -17.75 2.84 -3.46
C ILE A 217 -18.44 4.12 -3.06
N ARG A 218 -18.45 4.42 -1.77
CA ARG A 218 -18.77 5.75 -1.25
C ARG A 218 -17.52 6.60 -1.34
N TYR A 219 -17.53 7.62 -2.19
CA TYR A 219 -16.34 8.34 -2.58
C TYR A 219 -16.35 9.83 -2.26
N SER A 220 -15.16 10.39 -2.14
CA SER A 220 -14.92 11.82 -2.00
C SER A 220 -13.79 12.22 -2.95
N LEU A 221 -14.01 13.32 -3.70
CA LEU A 221 -12.99 13.86 -4.59
C LEU A 221 -12.16 14.92 -3.87
N LEU A 222 -10.89 14.98 -4.23
CA LEU A 222 -10.01 16.08 -3.83
C LEU A 222 -10.40 17.37 -4.55
N GLU A 223 -10.15 18.51 -3.95
CA GLU A 223 -10.40 19.79 -4.60
C GLU A 223 -9.50 20.02 -5.81
N ARG A 224 -8.26 19.50 -5.75
CA ARG A 224 -7.21 19.68 -6.76
C ARG A 224 -6.49 18.38 -7.05
N VAL A 225 -6.04 18.26 -8.30
CA VAL A 225 -5.20 17.14 -8.72
C VAL A 225 -3.83 17.24 -8.04
N VAL A 226 -3.41 16.18 -7.37
CA VAL A 226 -2.16 16.14 -6.64
C VAL A 226 -1.01 15.71 -7.56
N GLY A 227 0.20 16.20 -7.29
CA GLY A 227 1.39 15.82 -8.05
C GLY A 227 1.57 16.52 -9.40
N VAL A 228 0.80 17.59 -9.68
CA VAL A 228 0.98 18.47 -10.84
C VAL A 228 1.46 19.85 -10.40
N LYS A 229 2.25 20.53 -11.25
CA LYS A 229 2.73 21.90 -10.95
C LYS A 229 1.61 22.94 -11.05
N GLU A 230 0.64 22.69 -11.92
CA GLU A 230 -0.50 23.57 -12.16
C GLU A 230 -1.62 23.28 -11.15
N LEU A 231 -2.35 24.32 -10.74
CA LEU A 231 -3.48 24.19 -9.82
C LEU A 231 -4.73 23.68 -10.56
N LEU A 232 -4.67 22.43 -11.02
CA LEU A 232 -5.78 21.80 -11.72
C LEU A 232 -6.86 21.35 -10.73
N LYS A 233 -8.11 21.81 -10.93
CA LYS A 233 -9.27 21.34 -10.17
C LYS A 233 -9.61 19.92 -10.58
N VAL A 234 -10.05 19.08 -9.63
CA VAL A 234 -10.56 17.75 -9.93
C VAL A 234 -11.98 17.88 -10.49
N GLU A 235 -12.16 17.48 -11.74
CA GLU A 235 -13.46 17.38 -12.39
C GLU A 235 -14.30 16.24 -11.80
N PRO A 236 -15.64 16.33 -11.74
CA PRO A 236 -16.50 15.22 -11.36
C PRO A 236 -16.22 13.95 -12.20
N ILE A 237 -16.38 12.79 -11.59
CA ILE A 237 -16.30 11.49 -12.28
C ILE A 237 -17.52 11.34 -13.19
N ARG A 238 -17.33 10.70 -14.34
CA ARG A 238 -18.38 10.49 -15.35
C ARG A 238 -18.68 9.01 -15.54
N ILE A 239 -19.91 8.69 -15.91
CA ILE A 239 -20.29 7.33 -16.31
C ILE A 239 -19.47 6.93 -17.55
N ARG A 240 -19.02 5.68 -17.61
CA ARG A 240 -18.10 5.09 -18.59
C ARG A 240 -16.66 5.62 -18.51
N GLU A 241 -16.34 6.42 -17.50
CA GLU A 241 -14.96 6.83 -17.27
C GLU A 241 -14.12 5.65 -16.80
N GLN A 242 -12.87 5.60 -17.31
CA GLN A 242 -11.86 4.66 -16.84
C GLN A 242 -11.07 5.28 -15.68
N ILE A 243 -11.03 4.59 -14.57
CA ILE A 243 -10.29 4.98 -13.36
C ILE A 243 -9.40 3.83 -12.90
N VAL A 244 -8.32 4.15 -12.20
CA VAL A 244 -7.51 3.16 -11.48
C VAL A 244 -7.89 3.22 -10.02
N LEU A 245 -8.17 2.06 -9.46
CA LEU A 245 -8.46 1.85 -8.04
C LEU A 245 -7.31 1.12 -7.37
N THR A 246 -6.90 1.61 -6.20
CA THR A 246 -5.93 0.94 -5.35
C THR A 246 -6.61 0.54 -4.05
N ILE A 247 -6.63 -0.76 -3.73
CA ILE A 247 -7.29 -1.36 -2.58
C ILE A 247 -6.29 -2.28 -1.89
N GLY A 248 -5.84 -1.93 -0.68
CA GLY A 248 -4.71 -2.62 -0.06
C GLY A 248 -3.47 -2.56 -0.95
N THR A 249 -2.99 -3.70 -1.41
CA THR A 249 -1.87 -3.82 -2.38
C THR A 249 -2.35 -4.06 -3.81
N ALA A 250 -3.66 -4.24 -4.04
CA ALA A 250 -4.23 -4.46 -5.36
C ALA A 250 -4.38 -3.15 -6.14
N ILE A 251 -3.98 -3.16 -7.40
CA ILE A 251 -4.19 -2.06 -8.35
C ILE A 251 -4.99 -2.62 -9.52
N THR A 252 -6.17 -2.07 -9.77
CA THR A 252 -7.03 -2.50 -10.86
C THR A 252 -7.59 -1.33 -11.64
N LEU A 253 -7.76 -1.52 -12.95
CA LEU A 253 -8.53 -0.60 -13.80
C LEU A 253 -10.01 -0.92 -13.64
N GLY A 254 -10.83 0.11 -13.53
CA GLY A 254 -12.28 -0.02 -13.50
C GLY A 254 -12.96 0.93 -14.46
N VAL A 255 -14.17 0.58 -14.86
CA VAL A 255 -15.07 1.43 -15.64
C VAL A 255 -16.25 1.79 -14.77
N VAL A 256 -16.53 3.08 -14.62
CA VAL A 256 -17.67 3.57 -13.85
C VAL A 256 -18.96 3.26 -14.58
N THR A 257 -19.81 2.46 -13.97
CA THR A 257 -21.09 2.01 -14.56
C THR A 257 -22.28 2.83 -14.08
N ASN A 258 -22.23 3.30 -12.82
CA ASN A 258 -23.30 4.11 -12.24
C ASN A 258 -22.72 5.13 -11.26
N ILE A 259 -23.39 6.28 -11.10
CA ILE A 259 -23.03 7.33 -10.14
C ILE A 259 -24.31 7.80 -9.45
N SER A 260 -24.31 7.78 -8.14
CA SER A 260 -25.29 8.43 -7.28
C SER A 260 -24.61 9.57 -6.52
N LYS A 261 -25.33 10.27 -5.66
CA LYS A 261 -24.87 11.50 -5.00
C LYS A 261 -23.43 11.42 -4.43
N ASP A 262 -23.13 10.39 -3.69
CA ASP A 262 -21.86 10.16 -3.00
C ASP A 262 -21.30 8.74 -3.21
N THR A 263 -21.96 7.95 -4.05
CA THR A 263 -21.60 6.58 -4.37
C THR A 263 -21.41 6.39 -5.86
N MET A 264 -20.52 5.48 -6.23
CA MET A 264 -20.35 5.02 -7.60
C MET A 264 -20.25 3.51 -7.65
N GLU A 265 -20.67 2.93 -8.77
CA GLU A 265 -20.47 1.53 -9.08
C GLU A 265 -19.41 1.42 -10.18
N VAL A 266 -18.50 0.48 -9.99
CA VAL A 266 -17.33 0.32 -10.88
C VAL A 266 -17.18 -1.15 -11.23
N GLU A 267 -17.20 -1.46 -12.52
CA GLU A 267 -16.84 -2.76 -13.07
C GLU A 267 -15.33 -2.85 -13.20
N LEU A 268 -14.72 -3.87 -12.58
CA LEU A 268 -13.28 -4.04 -12.52
C LEU A 268 -12.76 -4.91 -13.67
N LYS A 269 -11.64 -4.53 -14.25
CA LYS A 269 -10.92 -5.33 -15.26
C LYS A 269 -10.33 -6.61 -14.66
N SER A 270 -9.91 -6.56 -13.41
CA SER A 270 -9.41 -7.70 -12.64
C SER A 270 -10.10 -7.71 -11.29
N PRO A 271 -10.60 -8.86 -10.83
CA PRO A 271 -11.23 -8.97 -9.52
C PRO A 271 -10.24 -8.63 -8.41
N VAL A 272 -10.74 -8.15 -7.30
CA VAL A 272 -9.97 -7.85 -6.11
C VAL A 272 -10.53 -8.61 -4.91
N ALA A 273 -9.66 -8.92 -3.96
CA ALA A 273 -10.03 -9.46 -2.67
C ALA A 273 -10.27 -8.30 -1.70
N ILE A 274 -11.45 -8.25 -1.09
CA ILE A 274 -11.84 -7.23 -0.10
C ILE A 274 -12.15 -7.85 1.25
N ILE A 275 -11.96 -7.06 2.32
CA ILE A 275 -12.07 -7.50 3.70
C ILE A 275 -12.93 -6.50 4.48
N GLY A 276 -14.20 -6.42 4.13
CA GLY A 276 -15.13 -5.46 4.73
C GLY A 276 -15.02 -4.06 4.13
N GLU A 277 -15.00 -3.02 4.96
CA GLU A 277 -14.97 -1.62 4.54
C GLU A 277 -13.55 -1.17 4.13
N ASP A 278 -13.03 -1.73 3.04
CA ASP A 278 -11.69 -1.38 2.55
C ASP A 278 -11.65 0.05 1.99
N ARG A 279 -10.55 0.75 2.29
CA ARG A 279 -10.28 2.07 1.70
C ARG A 279 -9.76 1.93 0.28
N VAL A 280 -10.24 2.79 -0.58
CA VAL A 280 -9.94 2.80 -2.01
C VAL A 280 -9.34 4.16 -2.39
N ALA A 281 -8.16 4.16 -2.97
CA ALA A 281 -7.63 5.35 -3.62
C ALA A 281 -8.08 5.36 -5.10
N ILE A 282 -8.53 6.53 -5.57
CA ILE A 282 -9.09 6.72 -6.90
C ILE A 282 -8.15 7.58 -7.73
N SER A 283 -7.68 7.06 -8.85
CA SER A 283 -6.79 7.78 -9.75
C SER A 283 -7.39 7.88 -11.16
N ARG A 284 -7.16 9.03 -11.80
CA ARG A 284 -7.57 9.38 -13.15
C ARG A 284 -6.35 9.70 -14.00
N GLN A 285 -6.43 9.46 -15.29
CA GLN A 285 -5.39 9.88 -16.22
C GLN A 285 -5.45 11.40 -16.45
N VAL A 286 -4.41 12.10 -16.02
CA VAL A 286 -4.26 13.55 -16.18
C VAL A 286 -2.90 13.82 -16.84
N LEU A 287 -2.90 14.53 -17.97
CA LEU A 287 -1.68 14.80 -18.77
C LEU A 287 -0.85 13.53 -19.06
N GLY A 288 -1.54 12.44 -19.44
CA GLY A 288 -0.91 11.15 -19.80
C GLY A 288 -0.40 10.33 -18.61
N ARG A 289 -0.62 10.74 -17.36
CA ARG A 289 -0.21 10.03 -16.15
C ARG A 289 -1.40 9.79 -15.23
N TRP A 290 -1.39 8.65 -14.52
CA TRP A 290 -2.35 8.37 -13.46
C TRP A 290 -2.07 9.27 -12.27
N ARG A 291 -3.10 10.02 -11.84
CA ARG A 291 -3.02 10.98 -10.73
C ARG A 291 -4.15 10.73 -9.74
N LEU A 292 -3.82 10.81 -8.47
CA LEU A 292 -4.78 10.71 -7.40
C LEU A 292 -5.78 11.88 -7.50
N ILE A 293 -7.07 11.54 -7.55
CA ILE A 293 -8.17 12.50 -7.64
C ILE A 293 -9.16 12.38 -6.48
N GLY A 294 -9.13 11.30 -5.72
CA GLY A 294 -10.06 11.06 -4.64
C GLY A 294 -9.80 9.75 -3.91
N TRP A 295 -10.68 9.45 -3.01
CA TRP A 295 -10.67 8.23 -2.22
C TRP A 295 -12.11 7.79 -1.92
N GLY A 296 -12.28 6.58 -1.44
CA GLY A 296 -13.56 6.07 -1.02
C GLY A 296 -13.43 4.90 -0.05
N ILE A 297 -14.57 4.37 0.33
CA ILE A 297 -14.74 3.18 1.15
C ILE A 297 -15.65 2.23 0.38
N VAL A 298 -15.30 0.96 0.33
CA VAL A 298 -16.15 -0.08 -0.24
C VAL A 298 -17.39 -0.22 0.63
N ASP A 299 -18.57 -0.21 0.00
CA ASP A 299 -19.88 -0.36 0.66
C ASP A 299 -20.34 -1.82 0.65
#